data_c39a37e33ae3c289f1951156a1a6d7af
#
_entry.id   c39a37e33ae3c289f1951156a1a6d7af
#
_cell.length_a   1.000
_cell.length_b   1.000
_cell.length_c   1.000
_cell.angle_alpha   90.00
_cell.angle_beta   90.00
_cell.angle_gamma   90.00
#
_symmetry.space_group_name_H-M   'P 1'
#
loop_
_entity.id
_entity.type
_entity.pdbx_description
1 polymer ?
#
loop_
_entity_poly.entity_id
_entity_poly.type
_entity_poly.pdbx_seq_one_letter_code
_entity_poly.pdbx_strand_id
1 'polypeptide(L)'
;MQCNIYKLADRPDVFLFLAVERTLDMLPVEVREKLGGLNLIETISLSEDQSLIAVDTTKAIENIREYGFHVQGAEGEVSEISSMFG
;
A
#
# COMPACT_ATOMS: atom_id res chain seq x y z
N MET A 1 -13.55 1.97 -1.67
CA MET A 1 -12.68 0.78 -1.49
C MET A 1 -12.13 0.77 -0.08
N GLN A 2 -12.34 -0.31 0.64
CA GLN A 2 -11.79 -0.43 1.98
C GLN A 2 -10.41 -1.10 1.93
N CYS A 3 -9.48 -0.54 2.66
CA CYS A 3 -8.09 -0.97 2.66
C CYS A 3 -7.53 -1.10 4.05
N ASN A 4 -6.71 -2.12 4.24
CA ASN A 4 -5.86 -2.25 5.42
C ASN A 4 -4.54 -1.55 5.15
N ILE A 5 -4.08 -0.78 6.11
CA ILE A 5 -2.79 -0.09 6.01
C ILE A 5 -1.81 -0.76 6.96
N TYR A 6 -0.69 -1.17 6.41
CA TYR A 6 0.40 -1.79 7.16
C TYR A 6 1.61 -0.88 7.15
N LYS A 7 2.31 -0.84 8.27
CA LYS A 7 3.57 -0.13 8.40
C LYS A 7 4.70 -1.15 8.30
N LEU A 8 5.73 -0.83 7.55
CA LEU A 8 6.88 -1.70 7.42
C LEU A 8 7.76 -1.62 8.67
N ALA A 9 8.11 -2.78 9.24
CA ALA A 9 8.92 -2.82 10.45
C ALA A 9 10.32 -2.22 10.25
N ASP A 10 10.92 -2.49 9.10
CA ASP A 10 12.27 -2.01 8.77
C ASP A 10 12.30 -0.59 8.20
N ARG A 11 11.15 -0.09 7.77
CA ARG A 11 11.02 1.25 7.19
C ARG A 11 9.73 1.87 7.72
N PRO A 12 9.74 2.44 8.91
CA PRO A 12 8.52 2.93 9.54
C PRO A 12 7.87 4.13 8.84
N ASP A 13 8.54 4.71 7.87
CA ASP A 13 8.02 5.79 7.03
C ASP A 13 7.39 5.29 5.72
N VAL A 14 7.35 3.97 5.52
CA VAL A 14 6.76 3.35 4.33
C VAL A 14 5.53 2.55 4.73
N PHE A 15 4.47 2.65 3.94
CA PHE A 15 3.17 2.03 4.20
C PHE A 15 2.73 1.17 3.04
N LEU A 16 2.09 0.05 3.36
CA LEU A 16 1.45 -0.82 2.39
C LEU A 16 -0.06 -0.70 2.52
N PHE A 17 -0.73 -0.43 1.40
CA PHE A 17 -2.19 -0.39 1.31
C PHE A 17 -2.64 -1.66 0.62
N LEU A 18 -3.52 -2.42 1.26
CA LEU A 18 -4.03 -3.69 0.74
C LEU A 18 -5.54 -3.72 0.86
N ALA A 19 -6.25 -4.06 -0.21
CA ALA A 19 -7.70 -4.18 -0.15
C ALA A 19 -8.10 -5.21 0.92
N VAL A 20 -9.17 -4.93 1.67
CA VAL A 20 -9.55 -5.77 2.82
C VAL A 20 -9.91 -7.21 2.43
N GLU A 21 -10.39 -7.42 1.20
CA GLU A 21 -10.70 -8.77 0.71
C GLU A 21 -9.45 -9.57 0.33
N ARG A 22 -8.27 -8.96 0.39
CA ARG A 22 -7.00 -9.63 0.10
C ARG A 22 -6.21 -9.88 1.36
N THR A 23 -5.42 -10.95 1.36
CA THR A 23 -4.52 -11.27 2.46
C THR A 23 -3.08 -11.02 2.04
N LEU A 24 -2.17 -10.93 3.01
CA LEU A 24 -0.75 -10.77 2.72
C LEU A 24 -0.19 -11.94 1.91
N ASP A 25 -0.78 -13.12 2.05
CA ASP A 25 -0.36 -14.30 1.29
C ASP A 25 -0.61 -14.18 -0.21
N MET A 26 -1.49 -13.28 -0.61
CA MET A 26 -1.79 -13.03 -2.02
C MET A 26 -0.75 -12.14 -2.69
N LEU A 27 0.12 -11.51 -1.93
CA LEU A 27 1.22 -10.72 -2.48
C LEU A 27 2.25 -11.64 -3.12
N PRO A 28 2.85 -11.23 -4.26
CA PRO A 28 3.96 -11.98 -4.82
C PRO A 28 5.09 -12.18 -3.81
N VAL A 29 5.72 -13.35 -3.84
CA VAL A 29 6.80 -13.68 -2.91
C VAL A 29 7.90 -12.63 -2.92
N GLU A 30 8.26 -12.15 -4.12
CA GLU A 30 9.30 -11.13 -4.28
C GLU A 30 8.94 -9.83 -3.56
N VAL A 31 7.67 -9.44 -3.61
CA VAL A 31 7.18 -8.25 -2.92
C VAL A 31 7.24 -8.46 -1.41
N ARG A 32 6.77 -9.60 -0.94
CA ARG A 32 6.76 -9.92 0.49
C ARG A 32 8.18 -9.93 1.07
N GLU A 33 9.12 -10.48 0.34
CA GLU A 33 10.52 -10.51 0.79
C GLU A 33 11.12 -9.10 0.90
N LYS A 34 10.77 -8.22 -0.04
CA LYS A 34 11.28 -6.85 -0.03
C LYS A 34 10.61 -6.00 1.05
N LEU A 35 9.35 -6.24 1.33
CA LEU A 35 8.64 -5.49 2.36
C LEU A 35 9.07 -5.88 3.77
N GLY A 36 9.42 -7.14 3.97
CA GLY A 36 9.82 -7.64 5.29
C GLY A 36 8.64 -7.70 6.25
N GLY A 37 8.86 -7.38 7.51
CA GLY A 37 7.81 -7.40 8.53
C GLY A 37 6.78 -6.31 8.31
N LEU A 38 5.50 -6.66 8.49
CA LEU A 38 4.38 -5.74 8.31
C LEU A 38 3.52 -5.72 9.56
N ASN A 39 3.13 -4.52 9.99
CA ASN A 39 2.27 -4.31 11.14
C ASN A 39 1.01 -3.57 10.70
N LEU A 40 -0.15 -4.18 10.90
CA LEU A 40 -1.43 -3.52 10.61
C LEU A 40 -1.62 -2.35 11.58
N ILE A 41 -1.83 -1.16 11.04
CA ILE A 41 -2.04 0.04 11.84
C ILE A 41 -3.46 0.57 11.75
N GLU A 42 -4.12 0.39 10.62
CA GLU A 42 -5.43 1.01 10.40
C GLU A 42 -6.16 0.37 9.25
N THR A 43 -7.48 0.44 9.27
CA THR A 43 -8.33 0.12 8.12
C THR A 43 -9.07 1.39 7.75
N ILE A 44 -8.95 1.80 6.49
CA ILE A 44 -9.58 3.02 5.99
C ILE A 44 -10.42 2.75 4.75
N SER A 45 -11.28 3.71 4.42
CA SER A 45 -12.02 3.70 3.17
C SER A 45 -11.40 4.70 2.20
N LEU A 46 -10.99 4.22 1.04
CA LEU A 46 -10.45 5.08 -0.02
C LEU A 46 -11.53 5.40 -1.05
N SER A 47 -11.59 6.67 -1.43
CA SER A 47 -12.52 7.15 -2.46
C SER A 47 -11.77 8.12 -3.36
N GLU A 48 -12.09 8.10 -4.66
CA GLU A 48 -11.48 9.02 -5.63
C GLU A 48 -11.84 10.48 -5.33
N ASP A 49 -12.94 10.70 -4.62
CA ASP A 49 -13.39 12.03 -4.21
C ASP A 49 -12.69 12.52 -2.95
N GLN A 50 -11.98 11.64 -2.27
CA GLN A 50 -11.34 11.91 -0.99
C GLN A 50 -9.89 12.34 -1.21
N SER A 51 -9.48 13.38 -0.50
CA SER A 51 -8.09 13.83 -0.51
C SER A 51 -7.49 13.54 0.85
N LEU A 52 -6.49 12.67 0.90
CA LEU A 52 -5.75 12.36 2.11
C LEU A 52 -4.40 13.06 2.08
N ILE A 53 -3.93 13.46 3.26
CA ILE A 53 -2.61 14.07 3.39
C ILE A 53 -1.54 13.01 3.07
N ALA A 54 -0.60 13.38 2.20
CA ALA A 54 0.53 12.53 1.79
C ALA A 54 0.13 11.24 1.04
N VAL A 55 -1.12 11.13 0.60
CA VAL A 55 -1.57 9.99 -0.21
C VAL A 55 -2.22 10.50 -1.49
N ASP A 56 -1.72 10.05 -2.63
CA ASP A 56 -2.41 10.22 -3.90
C ASP A 56 -3.47 9.13 -3.99
N THR A 57 -4.68 9.48 -3.58
CA THR A 57 -5.79 8.52 -3.48
C THR A 57 -6.12 7.86 -4.81
N THR A 58 -6.14 8.63 -5.89
CA THR A 58 -6.40 8.09 -7.22
C THR A 58 -5.35 7.07 -7.62
N LYS A 59 -4.09 7.41 -7.41
CA LYS A 59 -2.98 6.52 -7.73
C LYS A 59 -3.00 5.25 -6.89
N ALA A 60 -3.31 5.38 -5.60
CA ALA A 60 -3.41 4.24 -4.70
C ALA A 60 -4.51 3.27 -5.16
N ILE A 61 -5.69 3.80 -5.50
CA ILE A 61 -6.81 2.99 -5.98
C ILE A 61 -6.45 2.27 -7.28
N GLU A 62 -5.83 2.98 -8.22
CA GLU A 62 -5.40 2.39 -9.49
C GLU A 62 -4.41 1.24 -9.26
N ASN A 63 -3.43 1.43 -8.39
CA ASN A 63 -2.44 0.41 -8.09
C ASN A 63 -3.07 -0.81 -7.41
N ILE A 64 -3.99 -0.59 -6.48
CA ILE A 64 -4.68 -1.68 -5.79
C ILE A 64 -5.53 -2.49 -6.78
N ARG A 65 -6.22 -1.82 -7.71
CA ARG A 65 -7.03 -2.49 -8.74
C ARG A 65 -6.16 -3.30 -9.70
N GLU A 66 -5.01 -2.76 -10.08
CA GLU A 66 -4.15 -3.39 -11.07
C GLU A 66 -3.24 -4.46 -10.48
N TYR A 67 -2.60 -4.16 -9.35
CA TYR A 67 -1.61 -5.04 -8.73
C TYR A 67 -2.10 -5.72 -7.46
N GLY A 68 -3.18 -5.24 -6.87
CA GLY A 68 -3.71 -5.74 -5.61
C GLY A 68 -3.16 -5.04 -4.37
N PHE A 69 -2.22 -4.13 -4.53
CA PHE A 69 -1.61 -3.40 -3.42
C PHE A 69 -1.02 -2.08 -3.88
N HIS A 70 -0.72 -1.21 -2.91
CA HIS A 70 -0.05 0.07 -3.17
C HIS A 70 0.97 0.31 -2.04
N VAL A 71 2.19 0.68 -2.40
CA VAL A 71 3.25 0.99 -1.44
C VAL A 71 3.59 2.47 -1.56
N GLN A 72 3.63 3.16 -0.44
CA GLN A 72 3.84 4.60 -0.43
C GLN A 72 4.71 5.05 0.75
N GLY A 73 5.65 5.94 0.48
CA GLY A 73 6.45 6.57 1.52
C GLY A 73 5.68 7.68 2.23
N ALA A 74 6.16 8.10 3.41
CA ALA A 74 5.52 9.12 4.24
C ALA A 74 5.40 10.48 3.56
N GLU A 75 6.24 10.77 2.59
CA GLU A 75 6.24 12.04 1.87
C GLU A 75 5.37 12.02 0.60
N GLY A 76 4.58 10.95 0.41
CA GLY A 76 3.73 10.80 -0.74
C GLY A 76 4.44 10.25 -1.97
N GLU A 77 5.71 9.92 -1.87
CA GLU A 77 6.45 9.33 -2.98
C GLU A 77 6.11 7.85 -3.12
N VAL A 78 5.88 7.42 -4.36
CA VAL A 78 5.70 6.01 -4.66
C VAL A 78 7.04 5.32 -4.44
N SER A 79 7.06 4.23 -3.66
CA SER A 79 8.31 3.53 -3.36
C SER A 79 8.88 2.84 -4.59
N GLU A 80 10.18 2.53 -4.55
CA GLU A 80 10.84 1.78 -5.62
C GLU A 80 10.20 0.41 -5.84
N ILE A 81 9.64 -0.17 -4.79
CA ILE A 81 8.96 -1.47 -4.88
C ILE A 81 7.77 -1.39 -5.82
N SER A 82 6.96 -0.33 -5.71
CA SER A 82 5.84 -0.12 -6.63
C SER A 82 6.30 0.12 -8.05
N SER A 83 7.37 0.88 -8.25
CA SER A 83 7.87 1.19 -9.59
C SER A 83 8.46 -0.02 -10.31
N MET A 84 8.84 -1.08 -9.58
CA MET A 84 9.32 -2.32 -10.20
C MET A 84 8.22 -3.07 -10.95
N PHE A 85 6.97 -2.79 -10.66
CA PHE A 85 5.82 -3.47 -11.27
C PHE A 85 5.00 -2.54 -12.17
N GLY A 86 5.40 -1.32 -12.26
CA GLY A 86 4.70 -0.29 -13.03
C GLY A 86 5.19 -0.08 -14.44
#